data_4e80f865d3d334a11684691aef840470
#
_entry.id   4e80f865d3d334a11684691aef840470
#
_cell.length_a   1.000
_cell.length_b   1.000
_cell.length_c   1.000
_cell.angle_alpha   90.00
_cell.angle_beta   90.00
_cell.angle_gamma   90.00
#
_symmetry.space_group_name_H-M   'P 1'
#
loop_
_entity.id
_entity.type
_entity.pdbx_description
1 polymer ?
#
loop_
_entity_poly.entity_id
_entity_poly.type
_entity_poly.pdbx_seq_one_letter_code
_entity_poly.pdbx_strand_id
1 'polypeptide(L)'
;MITRQKGIAMTKFLVDTCIWSEVLRRKAPDPTVREHLARMLRGLQAVLIGPVRQEILSGISDDDKFLKLRDRLSFLTDIPLYKNDYELAARYSNMCRHKGIQGSATDFLICAVAVRNNFVIFTSDKDFGQYKKILPINILMMERI
;
A
#
# COMPACT_ATOMS: atom_id res chain seq x y z
N MET A 1 12.25 -30.21 -25.00
CA MET A 1 12.40 -29.86 -23.58
C MET A 1 11.98 -28.41 -23.38
N ILE A 2 10.84 -28.24 -22.78
CA ILE A 2 10.34 -26.92 -22.52
C ILE A 2 11.17 -26.36 -21.38
N THR A 3 12.09 -25.47 -21.68
CA THR A 3 12.70 -24.63 -20.66
C THR A 3 11.55 -23.84 -20.02
N ARG A 4 11.18 -24.21 -18.82
CA ARG A 4 10.38 -23.32 -18.01
C ARG A 4 11.19 -22.03 -17.89
N GLN A 5 10.87 -21.05 -18.71
CA GLN A 5 11.15 -19.71 -18.31
C GLN A 5 10.51 -19.58 -16.94
N LYS A 6 11.35 -19.48 -15.91
CA LYS A 6 10.87 -18.99 -14.62
C LYS A 6 10.24 -17.65 -14.96
N GLY A 7 8.90 -17.61 -15.00
CA GLY A 7 8.20 -16.39 -15.27
C GLY A 7 8.78 -15.31 -14.37
N ILE A 8 9.22 -14.21 -14.96
CA ILE A 8 9.57 -13.03 -14.18
C ILE A 8 8.35 -12.77 -13.33
N ALA A 9 8.49 -12.95 -11.99
CA ALA A 9 7.41 -12.68 -11.07
C ALA A 9 6.95 -11.25 -11.33
N MET A 10 5.67 -11.09 -11.70
CA MET A 10 5.09 -9.80 -11.97
C MET A 10 5.23 -8.92 -10.73
N THR A 11 5.75 -7.71 -10.89
CA THR A 11 5.84 -6.74 -9.80
C THR A 11 4.44 -6.48 -9.24
N LYS A 12 4.30 -6.60 -7.93
CA LYS A 12 3.08 -6.22 -7.22
C LYS A 12 3.32 -4.95 -6.43
N PHE A 13 2.28 -4.17 -6.32
CA PHE A 13 2.29 -2.87 -5.64
C PHE A 13 1.41 -2.95 -4.42
N LEU A 14 2.00 -2.70 -3.26
CA LEU A 14 1.25 -2.51 -2.03
C LEU A 14 0.79 -1.05 -2.00
N VAL A 15 -0.50 -0.85 -2.23
CA VAL A 15 -1.07 0.47 -2.43
C VAL A 15 -1.46 1.08 -1.08
N ASP A 16 -0.89 2.23 -0.78
CA ASP A 16 -1.13 2.95 0.46
C ASP A 16 -2.53 3.58 0.49
N THR A 17 -3.05 3.81 1.68
CA THR A 17 -4.37 4.39 1.91
C THR A 17 -4.59 5.70 1.16
N CYS A 18 -3.58 6.57 1.11
CA CYS A 18 -3.69 7.88 0.44
C CYS A 18 -4.00 7.75 -1.05
N ILE A 19 -3.49 6.72 -1.71
CA ILE A 19 -3.76 6.45 -3.12
C ILE A 19 -5.22 6.00 -3.30
N TRP A 20 -5.66 5.03 -2.49
CA TRP A 20 -7.05 4.58 -2.52
C TRP A 20 -8.02 5.72 -2.26
N SER A 21 -7.73 6.54 -1.26
CA SER A 21 -8.57 7.69 -0.90
C SER A 21 -8.61 8.73 -2.01
N GLU A 22 -7.48 8.99 -2.68
CA GLU A 22 -7.44 9.91 -3.82
C GLU A 22 -8.38 9.45 -4.93
N VAL A 23 -8.36 8.17 -5.27
CA VAL A 23 -9.11 7.65 -6.42
C VAL A 23 -10.57 7.39 -6.07
N LEU A 24 -10.86 6.89 -4.86
CA LEU A 24 -12.20 6.42 -4.50
C LEU A 24 -13.07 7.45 -3.79
N ARG A 25 -12.47 8.46 -3.16
CA ARG A 25 -13.20 9.40 -2.31
C ARG A 25 -13.30 10.80 -2.88
N ARG A 26 -12.41 11.20 -3.79
CA ARG A 26 -12.45 12.53 -4.41
C ARG A 26 -13.35 12.53 -5.64
N LYS A 27 -14.07 13.65 -5.83
CA LYS A 27 -14.91 13.85 -7.01
C LYS A 27 -14.08 13.96 -8.29
N ALA A 28 -12.93 14.62 -8.20
CA ALA A 28 -12.00 14.83 -9.31
C ALA A 28 -10.61 14.34 -8.90
N PRO A 29 -10.37 13.01 -8.94
CA PRO A 29 -9.07 12.48 -8.57
C PRO A 29 -7.98 12.91 -9.55
N ASP A 30 -6.74 12.97 -9.05
CA ASP A 30 -5.58 13.22 -9.89
C ASP A 30 -5.52 12.21 -11.03
N PRO A 31 -5.52 12.65 -12.31
CA PRO A 31 -5.57 11.72 -13.45
C PRO A 31 -4.39 10.77 -13.52
N THR A 32 -3.20 11.21 -13.12
CA THR A 32 -1.99 10.38 -13.14
C THR A 32 -2.07 9.27 -12.11
N VAL A 33 -2.49 9.59 -10.89
CA VAL A 33 -2.68 8.60 -9.81
C VAL A 33 -3.75 7.59 -10.20
N ARG A 34 -4.88 8.08 -10.71
CA ARG A 34 -5.98 7.22 -11.15
C ARG A 34 -5.54 6.26 -12.26
N GLU A 35 -4.80 6.74 -13.24
CA GLU A 35 -4.33 5.91 -14.35
C GLU A 35 -3.35 4.83 -13.88
N HIS A 36 -2.41 5.17 -13.00
CA HIS A 36 -1.49 4.18 -12.43
C HIS A 36 -2.25 3.09 -11.66
N LEU A 37 -3.19 3.48 -10.80
CA LEU A 37 -3.96 2.51 -10.02
C LEU A 37 -4.83 1.64 -10.94
N ALA A 38 -5.49 2.23 -11.92
CA ALA A 38 -6.31 1.49 -12.88
C ALA A 38 -5.50 0.44 -13.64
N ARG A 39 -4.30 0.80 -14.06
CA ARG A 39 -3.38 -0.11 -14.76
C ARG A 39 -2.96 -1.27 -13.86
N MET A 40 -2.63 -0.97 -12.60
CA MET A 40 -2.27 -2.00 -11.62
C MET A 40 -3.42 -2.95 -11.35
N LEU A 41 -4.64 -2.44 -11.27
CA LEU A 41 -5.84 -3.25 -11.06
C LEU A 41 -6.12 -4.15 -12.26
N ARG A 42 -6.03 -3.62 -13.48
CA ARG A 42 -6.21 -4.42 -14.70
C ARG A 42 -5.17 -5.53 -14.82
N GLY A 43 -3.95 -5.25 -14.37
CA GLY A 43 -2.83 -6.21 -14.40
C GLY A 43 -2.79 -7.15 -13.20
N LEU A 44 -3.76 -7.08 -12.28
CA LEU A 44 -3.78 -7.85 -11.04
C LEU A 44 -2.52 -7.63 -10.18
N GLN A 45 -2.00 -6.41 -10.21
CA GLN A 45 -0.76 -6.04 -9.53
C GLN A 45 -0.98 -5.27 -8.23
N ALA A 46 -2.19 -4.76 -7.99
CA ALA A 46 -2.50 -4.02 -6.78
C ALA A 46 -2.87 -4.96 -5.64
N VAL A 47 -2.22 -4.80 -4.51
CA VAL A 47 -2.51 -5.57 -3.29
C VAL A 47 -2.69 -4.60 -2.13
N LEU A 48 -3.33 -5.08 -1.07
CA LEU A 48 -3.47 -4.33 0.17
C LEU A 48 -3.38 -5.25 1.39
N ILE A 49 -3.32 -4.64 2.55
CA ILE A 49 -3.36 -5.33 3.84
C ILE A 49 -4.60 -4.89 4.61
N GLY A 50 -5.03 -5.70 5.57
CA GLY A 50 -6.23 -5.44 6.38
C GLY A 50 -6.28 -4.04 6.99
N PRO A 51 -5.19 -3.56 7.64
CA PRO A 51 -5.17 -2.20 8.19
C PRO A 51 -5.45 -1.10 7.17
N VAL A 52 -4.99 -1.24 5.92
CA VAL A 52 -5.26 -0.28 4.84
C VAL A 52 -6.74 -0.34 4.46
N ARG A 53 -7.31 -1.55 4.32
CA ARG A 53 -8.75 -1.71 4.08
C ARG A 53 -9.57 -1.02 5.15
N GLN A 54 -9.20 -1.22 6.40
CA GLN A 54 -9.86 -0.58 7.55
C GLN A 54 -9.79 0.95 7.46
N GLU A 55 -8.62 1.50 7.14
CA GLU A 55 -8.45 2.95 7.02
C GLU A 55 -9.26 3.55 5.87
N ILE A 56 -9.34 2.85 4.74
CA ILE A 56 -10.15 3.31 3.59
C ILE A 56 -11.63 3.42 3.99
N LEU A 57 -12.13 2.45 4.73
CA LEU A 57 -13.54 2.38 5.12
C LEU A 57 -13.88 3.23 6.35
N SER A 58 -12.87 3.52 7.18
CA SER A 58 -13.06 4.32 8.38
C SER A 58 -13.42 5.75 8.02
N GLY A 59 -14.32 6.33 8.80
CA GLY A 59 -14.75 7.72 8.59
C GLY A 59 -15.85 7.88 7.56
N ILE A 60 -16.31 6.82 6.92
CA ILE A 60 -17.49 6.86 6.03
C ILE A 60 -18.72 6.54 6.87
N SER A 61 -19.36 7.58 7.39
CA SER A 61 -20.49 7.46 8.32
C SER A 61 -21.82 7.14 7.64
N ASP A 62 -21.97 7.46 6.35
CA ASP A 62 -23.14 7.12 5.57
C ASP A 62 -23.09 5.64 5.23
N ASP A 63 -24.09 4.88 5.69
CA ASP A 63 -24.08 3.42 5.56
C ASP A 63 -24.15 2.96 4.10
N ASP A 64 -24.94 3.63 3.26
CA ASP A 64 -25.03 3.29 1.84
C ASP A 64 -23.69 3.51 1.12
N LYS A 65 -23.01 4.60 1.41
CA LYS A 65 -21.69 4.88 0.86
C LYS A 65 -20.66 3.88 1.35
N PHE A 66 -20.72 3.51 2.63
CA PHE A 66 -19.86 2.50 3.23
C PHE A 66 -20.02 1.16 2.50
N LEU A 67 -21.26 0.70 2.32
CA LEU A 67 -21.54 -0.57 1.66
C LEU A 67 -21.09 -0.58 0.20
N LYS A 68 -21.30 0.51 -0.52
CA LYS A 68 -20.83 0.64 -1.91
C LYS A 68 -19.31 0.56 -2.01
N LEU A 69 -18.61 1.24 -1.13
CA LEU A 69 -17.14 1.23 -1.12
C LEU A 69 -16.63 -0.15 -0.70
N ARG A 70 -17.23 -0.75 0.32
CA ARG A 70 -16.90 -2.13 0.73
C ARG A 70 -17.02 -3.09 -0.45
N ASP A 71 -18.09 -3.00 -1.21
CA ASP A 71 -18.34 -3.89 -2.36
C ASP A 71 -17.31 -3.65 -3.48
N ARG A 72 -16.93 -2.39 -3.72
CA ARG A 72 -15.90 -2.06 -4.71
C ARG A 72 -14.54 -2.65 -4.34
N LEU A 73 -14.25 -2.78 -3.05
CA LEU A 73 -12.98 -3.32 -2.55
C LEU A 73 -13.02 -4.84 -2.35
N SER A 74 -14.17 -5.47 -2.46
CA SER A 74 -14.37 -6.88 -2.09
C SER A 74 -13.59 -7.87 -2.97
N PHE A 75 -13.29 -7.50 -4.22
CA PHE A 75 -12.53 -8.34 -5.13
C PHE A 75 -11.03 -8.34 -4.88
N LEU A 76 -10.54 -7.40 -4.08
CA LEU A 76 -9.12 -7.30 -3.74
C LEU A 76 -8.78 -8.32 -2.66
N THR A 77 -7.66 -9.00 -2.85
CA THR A 77 -7.16 -9.96 -1.87
C THR A 77 -6.22 -9.24 -0.89
N ASP A 78 -6.49 -9.43 0.40
CA ASP A 78 -5.58 -8.95 1.44
C ASP A 78 -4.37 -9.86 1.54
N ILE A 79 -3.20 -9.27 1.61
CA ILE A 79 -1.98 -10.02 1.91
C ILE A 79 -2.04 -10.40 3.39
N PRO A 80 -1.87 -11.70 3.74
CA PRO A 80 -1.93 -12.13 5.13
C PRO A 80 -0.84 -11.47 5.97
N LEU A 81 -1.20 -11.10 7.20
CA LEU A 81 -0.27 -10.56 8.19
C LEU A 81 0.09 -11.67 9.18
N TYR A 82 1.38 -11.85 9.38
CA TYR A 82 1.92 -12.85 10.30
C TYR A 82 2.61 -12.17 11.48
N LYS A 83 2.82 -12.92 12.52
CA LYS A 83 3.54 -12.47 13.72
C LYS A 83 4.87 -11.76 13.36
N ASN A 84 5.62 -12.34 12.42
CA ASN A 84 6.89 -11.77 11.97
C ASN A 84 6.74 -10.41 11.32
N ASP A 85 5.63 -10.12 10.68
CA ASP A 85 5.38 -8.82 10.06
C ASP A 85 5.25 -7.74 11.14
N TYR A 86 4.53 -8.04 12.22
CA TYR A 86 4.38 -7.11 13.35
C TYR A 86 5.71 -6.87 14.06
N GLU A 87 6.49 -7.92 14.26
CA GLU A 87 7.81 -7.82 14.88
C GLU A 87 8.76 -6.97 14.02
N LEU A 88 8.77 -7.19 12.71
CA LEU A 88 9.58 -6.41 11.78
C LEU A 88 9.12 -4.95 11.71
N ALA A 89 7.80 -4.72 11.70
CA ALA A 89 7.24 -3.36 11.72
C ALA A 89 7.67 -2.60 12.97
N ALA A 90 7.64 -3.25 14.13
CA ALA A 90 8.11 -2.66 15.39
C ALA A 90 9.61 -2.32 15.32
N ARG A 91 10.41 -3.21 14.76
CA ARG A 91 11.85 -2.97 14.56
C ARG A 91 12.09 -1.77 13.64
N TYR A 92 11.36 -1.69 12.53
CA TYR A 92 11.45 -0.57 11.58
C TYR A 92 11.05 0.75 12.23
N SER A 93 9.98 0.74 13.04
CA SER A 93 9.58 1.91 13.81
C SER A 93 10.70 2.42 14.70
N ASN A 94 11.35 1.50 15.42
CA ASN A 94 12.45 1.82 16.32
C ASN A 94 13.68 2.36 15.56
N MET A 95 14.03 1.74 14.43
CA MET A 95 15.14 2.20 13.58
C MET A 95 14.92 3.63 13.10
N CYS A 96 13.71 3.95 12.65
CA CYS A 96 13.36 5.28 12.20
C CYS A 96 13.37 6.28 13.36
N ARG A 97 12.83 5.91 14.50
CA ARG A 97 12.80 6.76 15.70
C ARG A 97 14.21 7.15 16.15
N HIS A 98 15.17 6.23 16.09
CA HIS A 98 16.57 6.52 16.42
C HIS A 98 17.18 7.59 15.52
N LYS A 99 16.63 7.79 14.34
CA LYS A 99 17.05 8.84 13.39
C LYS A 99 16.12 10.04 13.40
N GLY A 100 15.24 10.16 14.40
CA GLY A 100 14.30 11.27 14.52
C GLY A 100 13.12 11.21 13.55
N ILE A 101 12.87 10.06 12.95
CA ILE A 101 11.77 9.88 12.00
C ILE A 101 10.67 9.09 12.69
N GLN A 102 9.45 9.66 12.69
CA GLN A 102 8.26 9.03 13.25
C GLN A 102 7.29 8.68 12.13
N GLY A 103 6.52 7.61 12.33
CA GLY A 103 5.48 7.20 11.43
C GLY A 103 4.38 6.45 12.17
N SER A 104 3.29 6.15 11.47
CA SER A 104 2.18 5.39 12.03
C SER A 104 2.50 3.89 12.07
N ALA A 105 1.77 3.17 12.95
CA ALA A 105 1.87 1.71 13.00
C ALA A 105 1.54 1.06 11.65
N THR A 106 0.53 1.59 10.96
CA THR A 106 0.15 1.09 9.62
C THR A 106 1.26 1.30 8.60
N ASP A 107 1.93 2.45 8.61
CA ASP A 107 3.05 2.73 7.70
C ASP A 107 4.16 1.68 7.84
N PHE A 108 4.52 1.33 9.07
CA PHE A 108 5.58 0.35 9.31
C PHE A 108 5.14 -1.07 8.99
N LEU A 109 3.85 -1.40 9.15
CA LEU A 109 3.30 -2.66 8.64
C LEU A 109 3.38 -2.74 7.11
N ILE A 110 3.05 -1.66 6.42
CA ILE A 110 3.20 -1.57 4.96
C ILE A 110 4.65 -1.84 4.58
N CYS A 111 5.60 -1.18 5.24
CA CYS A 111 7.02 -1.38 4.98
C CYS A 111 7.45 -2.84 5.21
N ALA A 112 7.05 -3.43 6.33
CA ALA A 112 7.42 -4.80 6.68
C ALA A 112 6.88 -5.82 5.69
N VAL A 113 5.61 -5.71 5.34
CA VAL A 113 4.95 -6.61 4.38
C VAL A 113 5.55 -6.47 2.99
N ALA A 114 5.83 -5.23 2.57
CA ALA A 114 6.45 -4.97 1.27
C ALA A 114 7.84 -5.60 1.17
N VAL A 115 8.66 -5.48 2.21
CA VAL A 115 10.00 -6.08 2.22
C VAL A 115 9.92 -7.60 2.19
N ARG A 116 9.06 -8.20 3.02
CA ARG A 116 8.91 -9.66 3.08
C ARG A 116 8.47 -10.26 1.74
N ASN A 117 7.61 -9.56 1.01
CA ASN A 117 7.03 -10.05 -0.24
C ASN A 117 7.70 -9.47 -1.49
N ASN A 118 8.68 -8.61 -1.34
CA ASN A 118 9.31 -7.89 -2.43
C ASN A 118 8.31 -7.06 -3.26
N PHE A 119 7.40 -6.38 -2.58
CA PHE A 119 6.45 -5.47 -3.21
C PHE A 119 7.04 -4.06 -3.32
N VAL A 120 6.58 -3.32 -4.32
CA VAL A 120 6.79 -1.87 -4.41
C VAL A 120 5.65 -1.18 -3.68
N ILE A 121 5.96 -0.22 -2.82
CA ILE A 121 4.94 0.58 -2.12
C ILE A 121 4.50 1.71 -3.06
N PHE A 122 3.22 1.77 -3.36
CA PHE A 122 2.63 2.84 -4.16
C PHE A 122 1.99 3.87 -3.22
N THR A 123 2.54 5.06 -3.16
CA THR A 123 2.14 6.10 -2.21
C THR A 123 2.34 7.50 -2.76
N SER A 124 1.63 8.46 -2.20
CA SER A 124 1.87 9.90 -2.39
C SER A 124 2.28 10.57 -1.07
N ASP A 125 2.46 9.79 -0.01
CA ASP A 125 2.86 10.30 1.30
C ASP A 125 4.37 10.44 1.36
N LYS A 126 4.83 11.68 1.53
CA LYS A 126 6.26 12.02 1.59
C LYS A 126 6.99 11.34 2.75
N ASP A 127 6.28 10.93 3.79
CA ASP A 127 6.87 10.24 4.94
C ASP A 127 7.58 8.96 4.50
N PHE A 128 7.07 8.25 3.49
CA PHE A 128 7.73 7.06 2.95
C PHE A 128 9.09 7.36 2.34
N GLY A 129 9.29 8.55 1.79
CA GLY A 129 10.61 9.00 1.34
C GLY A 129 11.61 9.11 2.49
N GLN A 130 11.16 9.50 3.68
CA GLN A 130 11.99 9.51 4.87
C GLN A 130 12.33 8.10 5.34
N TYR A 131 11.33 7.20 5.37
CA TYR A 131 11.56 5.80 5.75
C TYR A 131 12.56 5.12 4.82
N LYS A 132 12.50 5.42 3.52
CA LYS A 132 13.41 4.83 2.52
C LYS A 132 14.87 5.13 2.80
N LYS A 133 15.17 6.24 3.45
CA LYS A 133 16.56 6.58 3.83
C LYS A 133 17.16 5.58 4.82
N ILE A 134 16.31 4.85 5.54
CA ILE A 134 16.70 3.95 6.64
C ILE A 134 16.30 2.50 6.34
N LEU A 135 15.14 2.29 5.73
CA LEU A 135 14.56 0.97 5.50
C LEU A 135 14.79 0.49 4.07
N PRO A 136 14.94 -0.84 3.84
CA PRO A 136 15.20 -1.40 2.51
C PRO A 136 13.91 -1.55 1.70
N ILE A 137 13.11 -0.50 1.61
CA ILE A 137 11.84 -0.48 0.87
C ILE A 137 12.03 0.07 -0.53
N ASN A 138 11.16 -0.36 -1.45
CA ASN A 138 11.04 0.17 -2.80
C ASN A 138 9.73 0.94 -2.90
N ILE A 139 9.77 2.16 -3.46
CA ILE A 139 8.62 3.04 -3.52
C ILE A 139 8.37 3.50 -4.95
N LEU A 140 7.11 3.55 -5.34
CA LEU A 140 6.63 4.37 -6.43
C LEU A 140 5.92 5.57 -5.81
N MET A 141 6.58 6.72 -5.84
CA MET A 141 6.07 7.96 -5.22
C MET A 141 5.32 8.78 -6.25
N MET A 142 4.05 9.10 -5.96
CA MET A 142 3.28 10.06 -6.74
C MET A 142 3.43 11.43 -6.10
N GLU A 143 3.90 12.39 -6.89
CA GLU A 143 3.94 13.77 -6.42
C GLU A 143 2.55 14.40 -6.54
N ARG A 144 2.13 15.06 -5.46
CA ARG A 144 0.98 15.96 -5.51
C ARG A 144 1.44 17.32 -6.02
N ILE A 145 0.85 17.70 -7.12
CA ILE A 145 0.97 19.07 -7.60
C ILE A 145 -0.03 19.92 -6.82
#